data_8da02395290320cdf4360b27ca9d6931
#
_entry.id   8da02395290320cdf4360b27ca9d6931
#
_cell.length_a   1.000
_cell.length_b   1.000
_cell.length_c   1.000
_cell.angle_alpha   90.00
_cell.angle_beta   90.00
_cell.angle_gamma   90.00
#
_symmetry.space_group_name_H-M   'P 1'
#
loop_
_entity.id
_entity.type
_entity.pdbx_description
1 polymer ?
#
loop_
_entity_poly.entity_id
_entity_poly.type
_entity_poly.pdbx_seq_one_letter_code
_entity_poly.pdbx_strand_id
1 'polypeptide(L)'
;MIGSGTVLDTARLKERLGEHLEVDSRSVHAFIVGEHGDSEIAAWSSANVSGIPLHDFCEMRGHHDHEGATSEIAEKVKNSAYEIIQRKGATYYGIAMSVKRICEAIIRDERSILQISTMMDGEYGIKDVVLSMPSLSLIHI
;
A
#
# COMPACT_ATOMS: atom_id res chain seq x y z
N MET A 1 11.46 0.04 16.75
CA MET A 1 11.39 -1.21 15.93
C MET A 1 10.46 -0.93 14.77
N ILE A 2 10.82 -1.38 13.55
CA ILE A 2 10.05 -1.14 12.33
C ILE A 2 9.67 -2.49 11.73
N GLY A 3 8.42 -2.69 11.36
CA GLY A 3 7.96 -3.84 10.59
C GLY A 3 7.77 -3.46 9.11
N SER A 4 7.87 -4.43 8.20
CA SER A 4 7.63 -4.22 6.76
C SER A 4 6.20 -3.76 6.45
N GLY A 5 5.28 -4.06 7.35
CA GLY A 5 3.89 -3.61 7.29
C GLY A 5 3.21 -3.94 5.97
N THR A 6 2.48 -2.98 5.46
CA THR A 6 1.73 -3.07 4.19
C THR A 6 2.45 -2.40 3.01
N VAL A 7 3.79 -2.28 3.06
CA VAL A 7 4.59 -1.72 1.94
C VAL A 7 4.38 -2.55 0.67
N LEU A 8 4.39 -3.89 0.78
CA LEU A 8 4.19 -4.77 -0.37
C LEU A 8 2.75 -4.70 -0.89
N ASP A 9 1.77 -4.69 -0.02
CA ASP A 9 0.35 -4.64 -0.40
C ASP A 9 0.01 -3.29 -1.03
N THR A 10 0.58 -2.20 -0.51
CA THR A 10 0.51 -0.87 -1.14
C THR A 10 1.12 -0.87 -2.55
N ALA A 11 2.25 -1.53 -2.75
CA ALA A 11 2.86 -1.64 -4.08
C ALA A 11 1.95 -2.43 -5.04
N ARG A 12 1.35 -3.52 -4.59
CA ARG A 12 0.36 -4.31 -5.35
C ARG A 12 -0.89 -3.50 -5.68
N LEU A 13 -1.41 -2.73 -4.71
CA LEU A 13 -2.56 -1.85 -4.92
C LEU A 13 -2.29 -0.85 -6.03
N LYS A 14 -1.14 -0.16 -5.97
CA LYS A 14 -0.74 0.83 -6.98
C LYS A 14 -0.57 0.20 -8.37
N GLU A 15 0.01 -1.00 -8.43
CA GLU A 15 0.15 -1.77 -9.67
C GLU A 15 -1.22 -2.09 -10.28
N ARG A 16 -2.14 -2.67 -9.50
CA ARG A 16 -3.49 -3.01 -9.95
C ARG A 16 -4.30 -1.79 -10.40
N LEU A 17 -4.18 -0.68 -9.67
CA LEU A 17 -4.82 0.57 -10.08
C LEU A 17 -4.20 1.12 -11.36
N GLY A 18 -2.88 1.05 -11.50
CA GLY A 18 -2.19 1.44 -12.72
C GLY A 18 -2.63 0.64 -13.94
N GLU A 19 -2.74 -0.69 -13.80
CA GLU A 19 -3.27 -1.58 -14.85
C GLU A 19 -4.73 -1.22 -15.20
N HIS A 20 -5.60 -1.05 -14.20
CA HIS A 20 -7.02 -0.74 -14.40
C HIS A 20 -7.23 0.61 -15.11
N LEU A 21 -6.45 1.63 -14.75
CA LEU A 21 -6.56 2.99 -15.27
C LEU A 21 -5.68 3.25 -16.48
N GLU A 22 -4.88 2.26 -16.90
CA GLU A 22 -3.90 2.37 -17.99
C GLU A 22 -2.91 3.52 -17.79
N VAL A 23 -2.39 3.64 -16.56
CA VAL A 23 -1.37 4.62 -16.17
C VAL A 23 -0.20 3.95 -15.47
N ASP A 24 0.96 4.60 -15.47
CA ASP A 24 2.12 4.13 -14.69
C ASP A 24 1.78 4.11 -13.19
N SER A 25 2.01 3.00 -12.52
CA SER A 25 1.75 2.82 -11.08
C SER A 25 2.47 3.83 -10.20
N ARG A 26 3.56 4.44 -10.68
CA ARG A 26 4.27 5.53 -9.98
C ARG A 26 3.47 6.82 -9.91
N SER A 27 2.50 7.02 -10.81
CA SER A 27 1.58 8.16 -10.79
C SER A 27 0.39 7.95 -9.87
N VAL A 28 0.19 6.73 -9.36
CA VAL A 28 -0.89 6.38 -8.45
C VAL A 28 -0.43 6.59 -7.00
N HIS A 29 -1.16 7.38 -6.25
CA HIS A 29 -0.99 7.58 -4.82
C HIS A 29 -2.16 6.93 -4.09
N ALA A 30 -1.92 5.75 -3.54
CA ALA A 30 -2.88 4.97 -2.77
C ALA A 30 -2.15 4.15 -1.73
N PHE A 31 -2.79 3.84 -0.61
CA PHE A 31 -2.17 3.17 0.54
C PHE A 31 -3.05 2.04 1.05
N ILE A 32 -2.39 0.94 1.45
CA ILE A 32 -2.96 -0.05 2.35
C ILE A 32 -2.46 0.27 3.75
N VAL A 33 -3.35 0.31 4.74
CA VAL A 33 -3.03 0.64 6.13
C VAL A 33 -3.63 -0.39 7.09
N GLY A 34 -3.23 -0.33 8.35
CA GLY A 34 -3.75 -1.21 9.41
C GLY A 34 -2.87 -2.42 9.67
N GLU A 35 -3.47 -3.55 9.97
CA GLU A 35 -2.79 -4.83 10.14
C GLU A 35 -2.47 -5.42 8.77
N HIS A 36 -1.26 -5.96 8.58
CA HIS A 36 -0.94 -6.72 7.36
C HIS A 36 -1.64 -8.07 7.39
N GLY A 37 -2.56 -8.30 6.47
CA GLY A 37 -3.33 -9.53 6.34
C GLY A 37 -4.82 -9.28 6.06
N ASP A 38 -5.68 -10.16 6.55
CA ASP A 38 -7.11 -10.17 6.19
C ASP A 38 -7.89 -8.94 6.66
N SER A 39 -7.39 -8.20 7.64
CA SER A 39 -7.99 -6.97 8.17
C SER A 39 -7.39 -5.67 7.61
N GLU A 40 -6.51 -5.77 6.61
CA GLU A 40 -5.93 -4.58 5.96
C GLU A 40 -7.00 -3.74 5.26
N ILE A 41 -6.77 -2.41 5.20
CA ILE A 41 -7.73 -1.45 4.66
C ILE A 41 -7.06 -0.62 3.56
N ALA A 42 -7.69 -0.57 2.39
CA ALA A 42 -7.31 0.37 1.35
C ALA A 42 -7.87 1.77 1.68
N ALA A 43 -6.99 2.76 1.79
CA ALA A 43 -7.35 4.14 2.15
C ALA A 43 -7.86 4.91 0.92
N TRP A 44 -9.04 4.55 0.44
CA TRP A 44 -9.63 5.11 -0.78
C TRP A 44 -9.86 6.62 -0.73
N SER A 45 -10.21 7.16 0.44
CA SER A 45 -10.49 8.60 0.61
C SER A 45 -9.28 9.49 0.31
N SER A 46 -8.07 8.96 0.38
CA SER A 46 -6.81 9.67 0.06
C SER A 46 -6.22 9.27 -1.29
N ALA A 47 -6.83 8.29 -1.97
CA ALA A 47 -6.31 7.78 -3.23
C ALA A 47 -6.47 8.81 -4.36
N ASN A 48 -5.39 8.99 -5.13
CA ASN A 48 -5.39 9.92 -6.25
C ASN A 48 -4.40 9.48 -7.34
N VAL A 49 -4.57 10.02 -8.55
CA VAL A 49 -3.63 9.87 -9.67
C VAL A 49 -3.06 11.25 -10.00
N SER A 50 -1.80 11.45 -9.71
CA SER A 50 -1.11 12.74 -9.92
C SER A 50 -1.85 13.95 -9.34
N GLY A 51 -2.48 13.77 -8.17
CA GLY A 51 -3.22 14.82 -7.47
C GLY A 51 -4.71 14.92 -7.80
N ILE A 52 -5.20 14.20 -8.81
CA ILE A 52 -6.63 14.11 -9.12
C ILE A 52 -7.25 13.00 -8.25
N PRO A 53 -8.30 13.26 -7.46
CA PRO A 53 -8.97 12.22 -6.68
C PRO A 53 -9.31 10.99 -7.53
N LEU A 54 -9.14 9.80 -6.96
CA LEU A 54 -9.27 8.55 -7.72
C LEU A 54 -10.63 8.42 -8.40
N HIS A 55 -11.71 8.79 -7.70
CA HIS A 55 -13.06 8.76 -8.27
C HIS A 55 -13.16 9.65 -9.53
N ASP A 56 -12.71 10.90 -9.43
CA ASP A 56 -12.78 11.85 -10.54
C ASP A 56 -11.92 11.38 -11.72
N PHE A 57 -10.75 10.79 -11.44
CA PHE A 57 -9.90 10.24 -12.47
C PHE A 57 -10.56 9.04 -13.18
N CYS A 58 -11.23 8.13 -12.43
CA CYS A 58 -12.01 7.04 -13.00
C CYS A 58 -13.09 7.57 -13.96
N GLU A 59 -13.87 8.55 -13.55
CA GLU A 59 -14.90 9.19 -14.38
C GLU A 59 -14.31 9.78 -15.67
N MET A 60 -13.20 10.51 -15.57
CA MET A 60 -12.49 11.07 -16.74
C MET A 60 -12.01 10.00 -17.72
N ARG A 61 -11.69 8.79 -17.25
CA ARG A 61 -11.26 7.65 -18.06
C ARG A 61 -12.44 6.79 -18.55
N GLY A 62 -13.67 7.11 -18.19
CA GLY A 62 -14.87 6.37 -18.56
C GLY A 62 -15.11 5.11 -17.72
N HIS A 63 -14.50 5.00 -16.55
CA HIS A 63 -14.71 3.93 -15.58
C HIS A 63 -15.80 4.34 -14.59
N HIS A 64 -17.07 4.05 -14.92
CA HIS A 64 -18.23 4.50 -14.12
C HIS A 64 -18.59 3.58 -12.95
N ASP A 65 -18.11 2.34 -12.93
CA ASP A 65 -18.26 1.41 -11.78
C ASP A 65 -17.07 1.52 -10.84
N HIS A 66 -16.91 2.68 -10.21
CA HIS A 66 -15.79 2.94 -9.31
C HIS A 66 -15.81 2.04 -8.07
N GLU A 67 -16.97 1.85 -7.44
CA GLU A 67 -17.11 1.06 -6.22
C GLU A 67 -16.83 -0.43 -6.47
N GLY A 68 -17.40 -0.98 -7.55
CA GLY A 68 -17.15 -2.37 -7.95
C GLY A 68 -15.67 -2.62 -8.27
N ALA A 69 -15.07 -1.74 -9.06
CA ALA A 69 -13.66 -1.85 -9.45
C ALA A 69 -12.71 -1.75 -8.24
N THR A 70 -12.91 -0.79 -7.34
CA THR A 70 -12.07 -0.62 -6.15
C THR A 70 -12.20 -1.79 -5.18
N SER A 71 -13.41 -2.32 -5.00
CA SER A 71 -13.66 -3.51 -4.18
C SER A 71 -12.97 -4.75 -4.74
N GLU A 72 -13.08 -4.98 -6.04
CA GLU A 72 -12.41 -6.10 -6.72
C GLU A 72 -10.89 -6.00 -6.65
N ILE A 73 -10.34 -4.79 -6.83
CA ILE A 73 -8.90 -4.54 -6.74
C ILE A 73 -8.39 -4.82 -5.32
N ALA A 74 -9.08 -4.32 -4.29
CA ALA A 74 -8.71 -4.57 -2.89
C ALA A 74 -8.70 -6.07 -2.58
N GLU A 75 -9.72 -6.80 -3.01
CA GLU A 75 -9.81 -8.25 -2.82
C GLU A 75 -8.66 -9.01 -3.53
N LYS A 76 -8.32 -8.62 -4.75
CA LYS A 76 -7.18 -9.19 -5.48
C LYS A 76 -5.85 -8.90 -4.81
N VAL A 77 -5.65 -7.73 -4.21
CA VAL A 77 -4.45 -7.41 -3.43
C VAL A 77 -4.34 -8.33 -2.23
N LYS A 78 -5.40 -8.41 -1.43
CA LYS A 78 -5.50 -9.27 -0.25
C LYS A 78 -5.19 -10.73 -0.55
N ASN A 79 -5.73 -11.26 -1.64
CA ASN A 79 -5.57 -12.66 -2.04
C ASN A 79 -4.25 -12.96 -2.77
N SER A 80 -3.46 -11.95 -3.15
CA SER A 80 -2.24 -12.13 -3.94
C SER A 80 -1.20 -13.06 -3.28
N ALA A 81 -1.05 -13.00 -1.97
CA ALA A 81 -0.11 -13.88 -1.25
C ALA A 81 -0.57 -15.35 -1.28
N TYR A 82 -1.86 -15.58 -1.10
CA TYR A 82 -2.44 -16.93 -1.14
C TYR A 82 -2.28 -17.59 -2.52
N GLU A 83 -2.51 -16.83 -3.60
CA GLU A 83 -2.30 -17.32 -4.96
C GLU A 83 -0.83 -17.70 -5.23
N ILE A 84 0.12 -16.88 -4.78
CA ILE A 84 1.56 -17.16 -4.92
C ILE A 84 1.93 -18.42 -4.14
N ILE A 85 1.47 -18.55 -2.89
CA ILE A 85 1.74 -19.73 -2.05
C ILE A 85 1.14 -20.97 -2.68
N GLN A 86 -0.07 -20.91 -3.18
CA GLN A 86 -0.72 -22.05 -3.85
C GLN A 86 0.07 -22.53 -5.08
N ARG A 87 0.64 -21.61 -5.87
CA ARG A 87 1.35 -21.93 -7.11
C ARG A 87 2.80 -22.37 -6.90
N LYS A 88 3.49 -21.87 -5.89
CA LYS A 88 4.94 -22.12 -5.69
C LYS A 88 5.35 -22.48 -4.26
N GLY A 89 4.39 -22.75 -3.38
CA GLY A 89 4.60 -23.23 -2.02
C GLY A 89 4.99 -22.15 -1.00
N ALA A 90 5.50 -20.98 -1.44
CA ALA A 90 5.90 -19.91 -0.56
C ALA A 90 5.93 -18.56 -1.29
N THR A 91 5.91 -17.45 -0.52
CA THR A 91 6.14 -16.10 -1.02
C THR A 91 7.30 -15.47 -0.26
N TYR A 92 8.32 -14.97 -0.98
CA TYR A 92 9.53 -14.38 -0.39
C TYR A 92 10.19 -13.29 -1.26
N TYR A 93 10.07 -13.32 -2.58
CA TYR A 93 10.72 -12.31 -3.43
C TYR A 93 10.11 -10.91 -3.27
N GLY A 94 8.78 -10.81 -3.23
CA GLY A 94 8.10 -9.53 -3.04
C GLY A 94 8.47 -8.87 -1.72
N ILE A 95 8.43 -9.64 -0.61
CA ILE A 95 8.80 -9.11 0.69
C ILE A 95 10.29 -8.76 0.78
N ALA A 96 11.17 -9.52 0.15
CA ALA A 96 12.60 -9.19 0.08
C ALA A 96 12.82 -7.83 -0.60
N MET A 97 12.10 -7.55 -1.70
CA MET A 97 12.16 -6.25 -2.38
C MET A 97 11.57 -5.11 -1.54
N SER A 98 10.53 -5.37 -0.75
CA SER A 98 9.96 -4.39 0.18
C SER A 98 10.94 -4.04 1.30
N VAL A 99 11.57 -5.04 1.91
CA VAL A 99 12.62 -4.84 2.92
C VAL A 99 13.81 -4.07 2.34
N LYS A 100 14.27 -4.44 1.13
CA LYS A 100 15.30 -3.70 0.40
C LYS A 100 14.92 -2.23 0.24
N ARG A 101 13.68 -1.94 -0.20
CA ARG A 101 13.18 -0.58 -0.41
C ARG A 101 13.16 0.24 0.90
N ILE A 102 12.73 -0.36 2.00
CA ILE A 102 12.74 0.27 3.32
C ILE A 102 14.19 0.60 3.74
N CYS A 103 15.10 -0.35 3.63
CA CYS A 103 16.51 -0.14 3.97
C CYS A 103 17.15 0.95 3.11
N GLU A 104 16.90 0.96 1.80
CA GLU A 104 17.39 2.00 0.89
C GLU A 104 16.88 3.39 1.29
N ALA A 105 15.60 3.52 1.62
CA ALA A 105 15.02 4.79 2.04
C ALA A 105 15.66 5.34 3.31
N ILE A 106 15.96 4.46 4.27
CA ILE A 106 16.62 4.84 5.52
C ILE A 106 18.10 5.20 5.28
N ILE A 107 18.87 4.33 4.62
CA ILE A 107 20.32 4.51 4.43
C ILE A 107 20.63 5.75 3.58
N ARG A 108 19.76 6.06 2.62
CA ARG A 108 19.93 7.22 1.73
C ARG A 108 19.30 8.51 2.27
N ASP A 109 18.68 8.47 3.44
CA ASP A 109 17.90 9.58 4.01
C ASP A 109 16.92 10.19 2.99
N GLU A 110 16.17 9.32 2.30
CA GLU A 110 15.32 9.74 1.18
C GLU A 110 14.12 10.59 1.62
N ARG A 111 13.77 10.59 2.90
CA ARG A 111 12.56 11.22 3.44
C ARG A 111 11.29 10.75 2.73
N SER A 112 11.30 9.48 2.32
CA SER A 112 10.17 8.84 1.67
C SER A 112 9.10 8.48 2.68
N ILE A 113 7.83 8.51 2.26
CA ILE A 113 6.70 8.03 3.06
C ILE A 113 6.43 6.58 2.66
N LEU A 114 6.52 5.66 3.64
CA LEU A 114 6.28 4.23 3.47
C LEU A 114 5.27 3.73 4.50
N GLN A 115 4.48 2.72 4.15
CA GLN A 115 3.44 2.13 5.01
C GLN A 115 4.05 1.02 5.87
N ILE A 116 4.91 1.42 6.79
CA ILE A 116 5.59 0.54 7.73
C ILE A 116 4.79 0.35 9.01
N SER A 117 4.96 -0.81 9.66
CA SER A 117 4.36 -1.05 10.97
C SER A 117 5.19 -0.42 12.08
N THR A 118 4.54 0.42 12.87
CA THR A 118 5.12 1.06 14.06
C THR A 118 4.15 0.96 15.24
N MET A 119 4.69 1.12 16.46
CA MET A 119 3.86 1.22 17.65
C MET A 119 3.09 2.54 17.63
N MET A 120 1.78 2.48 17.78
CA MET A 120 0.92 3.66 17.91
C MET A 120 0.97 4.17 19.36
N ASP A 121 1.21 5.46 19.53
CA ASP A 121 1.31 6.13 20.84
C ASP A 121 0.30 7.28 20.98
N GLY A 122 -0.86 7.13 20.40
CA GLY A 122 -1.97 8.09 20.49
C GLY A 122 -2.39 8.69 19.16
N GLU A 123 -1.69 8.40 18.08
CA GLU A 123 -2.08 8.79 16.73
C GLU A 123 -3.47 8.21 16.42
N TYR A 124 -4.35 9.04 15.87
CA TYR A 124 -5.75 8.69 15.59
C TYR A 124 -6.55 8.19 16.81
N GLY A 125 -6.09 8.49 18.05
CA GLY A 125 -6.68 7.98 19.27
C GLY A 125 -6.38 6.51 19.59
N ILE A 126 -5.42 5.90 18.87
CA ILE A 126 -5.03 4.49 18.99
C ILE A 126 -3.73 4.41 19.79
N LYS A 127 -3.67 3.53 20.81
CA LYS A 127 -2.47 3.31 21.64
C LYS A 127 -2.16 1.84 21.80
N ASP A 128 -0.89 1.55 22.09
CA ASP A 128 -0.40 0.23 22.49
C ASP A 128 -0.69 -0.89 21.48
N VAL A 129 -0.77 -0.54 20.21
CA VAL A 129 -0.95 -1.49 19.10
C VAL A 129 0.00 -1.17 17.96
N VAL A 130 0.48 -2.20 17.26
CA VAL A 130 1.34 -2.07 16.09
C VAL A 130 0.49 -2.07 14.83
N LEU A 131 0.49 -0.97 14.09
CA LEU A 131 -0.24 -0.84 12.83
C LEU A 131 0.66 -0.28 11.73
N SER A 132 0.32 -0.62 10.49
CA SER A 132 0.95 -0.05 9.29
C SER A 132 0.29 1.27 8.96
N MET A 133 1.08 2.33 9.02
CA MET A 133 0.65 3.69 8.72
C MET A 133 1.69 4.40 7.86
N PRO A 134 1.29 5.39 7.05
CA PRO A 134 2.24 6.23 6.33
C PRO A 134 3.22 6.89 7.29
N SER A 135 4.49 6.50 7.19
CA SER A 135 5.56 6.95 8.09
C SER A 135 6.73 7.50 7.28
N LEU A 136 7.31 8.60 7.75
CA LEU A 136 8.44 9.26 7.11
C LEU A 136 9.75 8.53 7.44
N SER A 137 10.52 8.12 6.42
CA SER A 137 11.84 7.52 6.61
C SER A 137 12.88 8.59 6.97
N LEU A 138 13.40 8.54 8.19
CA LEU A 138 14.46 9.41 8.67
C LEU A 138 15.58 8.57 9.29
N ILE A 139 16.82 9.01 9.07
CA ILE A 139 18.01 8.36 9.66
C ILE A 139 18.15 8.65 11.16
N HIS A 140 17.55 9.75 11.63
CA HIS A 140 17.69 10.28 12.98
C HIS A 140 16.36 10.22 13.75
N ILE A 141 15.73 9.04 13.81
CA ILE A 141 14.61 8.78 14.72
C ILE A 141 15.13 7.96 15.91
#